data_16dd7091beaea77d833db947056641a1
#
_entry.id   16dd7091beaea77d833db947056641a1
#
_cell.length_a   1.000
_cell.length_b   1.000
_cell.length_c   1.000
_cell.angle_alpha   90.00
_cell.angle_beta   90.00
_cell.angle_gamma   90.00
#
_symmetry.space_group_name_H-M   'P 1'
#
loop_
_entity.id
_entity.type
_entity.pdbx_description
1 polymer ?
#
loop_
_entity_poly.entity_id
_entity_poly.type
_entity_poly.pdbx_seq_one_letter_code
_entity_poly.pdbx_strand_id
1 'polypeptide(L)'
;MLTVFGSTALDTIRTPKKTLKNVLGGAATFAAISASNFVDTGLIAVVGKDFPKKYHNILKKYLDLEGLAIENGKTFRYDGKYDQTLSTRSTLKTELNVLGNFQPVVPEKLQ
;
A
#
# COMPACT_ATOMS: atom_id res chain seq x y z
N MET A 1 -2.22 -14.38 -15.12
CA MET A 1 -2.36 -13.46 -13.98
C MET A 1 -1.00 -13.14 -13.39
N LEU A 2 -0.76 -11.87 -13.09
CA LEU A 2 0.44 -11.45 -12.37
C LEU A 2 0.08 -11.26 -10.89
N THR A 3 0.93 -11.74 -10.00
CA THR A 3 0.74 -11.56 -8.57
C THR A 3 1.84 -10.66 -8.01
N VAL A 4 1.44 -9.60 -7.33
CA VAL A 4 2.36 -8.65 -6.70
C VAL A 4 2.28 -8.82 -5.19
N PHE A 5 3.41 -8.97 -4.55
CA PHE A 5 3.53 -9.12 -3.10
C PHE A 5 4.35 -7.94 -2.53
N GLY A 6 3.86 -7.36 -1.46
CA GLY A 6 4.62 -6.31 -0.79
C GLY A 6 3.75 -5.40 0.05
N SER A 7 4.15 -4.13 0.16
CA SER A 7 3.53 -3.19 1.07
C SER A 7 2.34 -2.45 0.47
N THR A 8 1.31 -2.26 1.30
CA THR A 8 0.22 -1.33 1.10
C THR A 8 0.20 -0.44 2.34
N ALA A 9 0.21 0.86 2.13
CA ALA A 9 0.49 1.82 3.19
C ALA A 9 -0.50 2.97 3.23
N LEU A 10 -0.53 3.64 4.38
CA LEU A 10 -1.12 4.97 4.52
C LEU A 10 0.04 5.93 4.74
N ASP A 11 0.32 6.75 3.74
CA ASP A 11 1.48 7.62 3.74
C ASP A 11 1.16 9.03 4.22
N THR A 12 2.12 9.66 4.88
CA THR A 12 2.14 11.10 5.10
C THR A 12 3.21 11.69 4.20
N ILE A 13 2.82 12.63 3.37
CA ILE A 13 3.70 13.29 2.40
C ILE A 13 3.82 14.76 2.80
N ARG A 14 5.03 15.18 3.14
CA ARG A 14 5.32 16.56 3.53
C ARG A 14 6.12 17.24 2.45
N THR A 15 5.61 18.36 1.97
CA THR A 15 6.31 19.22 1.01
C THR A 15 6.44 20.61 1.63
N PRO A 16 7.28 21.52 1.07
CA PRO A 16 7.38 22.87 1.60
C PRO A 16 6.05 23.63 1.62
N LYS A 17 5.10 23.26 0.77
CA LYS A 17 3.83 23.97 0.65
C LYS A 17 2.70 23.35 1.42
N LYS A 18 2.71 22.04 1.64
CA LYS A 18 1.63 21.36 2.37
C LYS A 18 2.00 19.97 2.86
N THR A 19 1.15 19.43 3.74
CA THR A 19 1.25 18.08 4.26
C THR A 19 -0.03 17.33 3.90
N LEU A 20 0.13 16.16 3.29
CA LEU A 20 -0.96 15.24 2.99
C LEU A 20 -0.84 14.03 3.92
N LYS A 21 -1.93 13.70 4.61
CA LYS A 21 -1.96 12.56 5.54
C LYS A 21 -2.88 11.45 5.04
N ASN A 22 -2.56 10.22 5.41
CA ASN A 22 -3.37 9.04 5.08
C ASN A 22 -3.61 8.89 3.58
N VAL A 23 -2.56 9.12 2.79
CA VAL A 23 -2.59 8.94 1.34
C VAL A 23 -2.30 7.47 1.04
N LEU A 24 -3.07 6.88 0.13
CA LEU A 24 -2.81 5.51 -0.30
C LEU A 24 -1.40 5.39 -0.87
N GLY A 25 -0.62 4.48 -0.33
CA GLY A 25 0.77 4.28 -0.72
C GLY A 25 1.20 2.82 -0.65
N GLY A 26 2.50 2.63 -0.65
CA GLY A 26 3.13 1.32 -0.61
C GLY A 26 3.60 0.86 -1.98
N ALA A 27 4.78 0.24 -2.00
CA ALA A 27 5.41 -0.20 -3.25
C ALA A 27 4.55 -1.21 -4.01
N ALA A 28 3.94 -2.17 -3.30
CA ALA A 28 3.11 -3.17 -3.95
C ALA A 28 1.82 -2.57 -4.50
N THR A 29 1.24 -1.59 -3.83
CA THR A 29 0.04 -0.88 -4.30
C THR A 29 0.28 -0.28 -5.68
N PHE A 30 1.34 0.50 -5.81
CA PHE A 30 1.63 1.18 -7.08
C PHE A 30 2.05 0.20 -8.16
N ALA A 31 2.88 -0.78 -7.84
CA ALA A 31 3.30 -1.80 -8.80
C ALA A 31 2.10 -2.59 -9.33
N ALA A 32 1.19 -3.00 -8.44
CA ALA A 32 0.04 -3.79 -8.84
C ALA A 32 -0.94 -2.99 -9.70
N ILE A 33 -1.26 -1.75 -9.31
CA ILE A 33 -2.15 -0.91 -10.10
C ILE A 33 -1.56 -0.62 -11.48
N SER A 34 -0.27 -0.34 -11.54
CA SER A 34 0.45 -0.13 -12.80
C SER A 34 0.34 -1.36 -13.70
N ALA A 35 0.62 -2.54 -13.16
CA ALA A 35 0.57 -3.80 -13.91
C ALA A 35 -0.84 -4.11 -14.39
N SER A 36 -1.87 -3.74 -13.63
CA SER A 36 -3.27 -4.03 -13.97
C SER A 36 -3.72 -3.39 -15.28
N ASN A 37 -3.00 -2.39 -15.76
CA ASN A 37 -3.27 -1.78 -17.06
C ASN A 37 -2.92 -2.71 -18.25
N PHE A 38 -2.15 -3.75 -18.00
CA PHE A 38 -1.61 -4.62 -19.04
C PHE A 38 -2.00 -6.08 -18.86
N VAL A 39 -2.29 -6.52 -17.65
CA VAL A 39 -2.57 -7.92 -17.34
C VAL A 39 -3.40 -8.00 -16.07
N ASP A 40 -4.23 -9.05 -15.97
CA ASP A 40 -4.95 -9.31 -14.72
C ASP A 40 -3.96 -9.48 -13.58
N THR A 41 -4.17 -8.74 -12.50
CA THR A 41 -3.21 -8.63 -11.41
C THR A 41 -3.87 -8.89 -10.06
N GLY A 42 -3.22 -9.70 -9.24
CA GLY A 42 -3.58 -9.92 -7.84
C GLY A 42 -2.60 -9.26 -6.90
N LEU A 43 -3.06 -8.87 -5.72
CA LEU A 43 -2.26 -8.24 -4.69
C LEU A 43 -2.23 -9.10 -3.44
N ILE A 44 -1.03 -9.43 -2.97
CA ILE A 44 -0.81 -10.07 -1.67
C ILE A 44 -0.19 -9.04 -0.75
N ALA A 45 -0.96 -8.60 0.23
CA ALA A 45 -0.58 -7.55 1.16
C ALA A 45 -1.40 -7.67 2.44
N VAL A 46 -1.10 -6.83 3.42
CA VAL A 46 -1.85 -6.74 4.66
C VAL A 46 -2.14 -5.29 4.99
N VAL A 47 -3.37 -5.04 5.46
CA VAL A 47 -3.77 -3.74 5.99
C VAL A 47 -4.41 -3.95 7.35
N GLY A 48 -4.46 -2.89 8.17
CA GLY A 48 -5.17 -2.91 9.43
C GLY A 48 -6.63 -2.52 9.26
N LYS A 49 -7.38 -2.56 10.35
CA LYS A 49 -8.79 -2.16 10.34
C LYS A 49 -8.99 -0.66 10.12
N ASP A 50 -7.93 0.12 10.27
CA ASP A 50 -7.94 1.57 10.01
C ASP A 50 -7.85 1.93 8.53
N PHE A 51 -7.67 0.92 7.65
CA PHE A 51 -7.54 1.16 6.21
C PHE A 51 -8.87 1.67 5.65
N PRO A 52 -8.89 2.89 5.05
CA PRO A 52 -10.14 3.47 4.58
C PRO A 52 -10.85 2.63 3.52
N LYS A 53 -12.16 2.51 3.66
CA LYS A 53 -12.97 1.76 2.70
C LYS A 53 -12.85 2.33 1.28
N LYS A 54 -12.68 3.63 1.14
CA LYS A 54 -12.50 4.27 -0.17
C LYS A 54 -11.28 3.74 -0.89
N TYR A 55 -10.19 3.44 -0.18
CA TYR A 55 -8.99 2.86 -0.77
C TYR A 55 -9.17 1.39 -1.09
N HIS A 56 -9.87 0.67 -0.22
CA HIS A 56 -10.21 -0.72 -0.50
C HIS A 56 -11.02 -0.82 -1.80
N ASN A 57 -11.99 0.07 -1.99
CA ASN A 57 -12.80 0.10 -3.20
C ASN A 57 -11.99 0.44 -4.45
N ILE A 58 -11.01 1.34 -4.33
CA ILE A 58 -10.09 1.67 -5.42
C ILE A 58 -9.27 0.42 -5.81
N LEU A 59 -8.69 -0.25 -4.83
CA LEU A 59 -7.91 -1.46 -5.08
C LEU A 59 -8.77 -2.55 -5.72
N LYS A 60 -9.98 -2.74 -5.21
CA LYS A 60 -10.90 -3.77 -5.73
C LYS A 60 -11.28 -3.52 -7.19
N LYS A 61 -11.31 -2.26 -7.61
CA LYS A 61 -11.65 -1.90 -8.99
C LYS A 61 -10.60 -2.41 -9.98
N TYR A 62 -9.35 -2.46 -9.58
CA TYR A 62 -8.23 -2.78 -10.48
C TYR A 62 -7.60 -4.14 -10.22
N LEU A 63 -7.75 -4.69 -9.02
CA LEU A 63 -6.96 -5.84 -8.57
C LEU A 63 -7.84 -6.94 -8.02
N ASP A 64 -7.34 -8.17 -8.11
CA ASP A 64 -7.87 -9.28 -7.34
C ASP A 64 -7.32 -9.18 -5.92
N LEU A 65 -8.21 -9.05 -4.95
CA LEU A 65 -7.86 -8.85 -3.54
C LEU A 65 -8.00 -10.09 -2.69
N GLU A 66 -8.07 -11.28 -3.29
CA GLU A 66 -8.19 -12.51 -2.50
C GLU A 66 -6.99 -12.72 -1.57
N GLY A 67 -5.82 -12.20 -1.96
CA GLY A 67 -4.60 -12.25 -1.12
C GLY A 67 -4.42 -11.07 -0.18
N LEU A 68 -5.38 -10.13 -0.12
CA LEU A 68 -5.31 -9.00 0.79
C LEU A 68 -5.85 -9.41 2.17
N ALA A 69 -5.01 -9.39 3.18
CA ALA A 69 -5.40 -9.67 4.55
C ALA A 69 -5.76 -8.39 5.30
N ILE A 70 -6.79 -8.46 6.12
CA ILE A 70 -7.18 -7.37 7.02
C ILE A 70 -7.03 -7.90 8.44
N GLU A 71 -6.13 -7.29 9.20
CA GLU A 71 -5.81 -7.76 10.55
C GLU A 71 -6.14 -6.73 11.61
N ASN A 72 -6.21 -7.17 12.86
CA ASN A 72 -6.34 -6.26 13.99
C ASN A 72 -5.07 -5.43 14.10
N GLY A 73 -5.24 -4.12 14.23
CA GLY A 73 -4.13 -3.19 14.34
C GLY A 73 -4.17 -2.15 13.24
N LYS A 74 -3.06 -1.45 13.09
CA LYS A 74 -2.95 -0.34 12.14
C LYS A 74 -2.22 -0.77 10.88
N THR A 75 -2.61 -0.15 9.76
CA THR A 75 -1.92 -0.31 8.48
C THR A 75 -0.50 0.25 8.57
N PHE A 76 0.41 -0.32 7.80
CA PHE A 76 1.77 0.19 7.61
C PHE A 76 1.74 1.68 7.23
N ARG A 77 2.58 2.48 7.87
CA ARG A 77 2.63 3.93 7.66
C ARG A 77 4.05 4.38 7.34
N TYR A 78 4.12 5.29 6.39
CA TYR A 78 5.37 5.94 6.00
C TYR A 78 5.19 7.45 6.02
N ASP A 79 6.11 8.17 6.66
CA ASP A 79 6.11 9.63 6.71
C ASP A 79 7.39 10.13 6.05
N GLY A 80 7.24 10.80 4.92
CA GLY A 80 8.35 11.30 4.13
C GLY A 80 8.26 12.79 3.87
N LYS A 81 9.42 13.43 3.89
CA LYS A 81 9.56 14.86 3.61
C LYS A 81 10.31 15.04 2.30
N TYR A 82 9.78 15.86 1.42
CA TYR A 82 10.36 16.18 0.11
C TYR A 82 10.84 17.61 0.07
N ASP A 83 11.92 17.87 -0.67
CA ASP A 83 12.43 19.22 -0.89
C ASP A 83 11.56 19.99 -1.90
N GLN A 84 11.91 21.25 -2.17
CA GLN A 84 11.15 22.10 -3.08
C GLN A 84 11.08 21.56 -4.51
N THR A 85 12.13 20.84 -4.93
CA THR A 85 12.19 20.29 -6.29
C THR A 85 11.59 18.90 -6.38
N LEU A 86 11.21 18.32 -5.23
CA LEU A 86 10.72 16.94 -5.09
C LEU A 86 11.75 15.89 -5.53
N SER A 87 13.02 16.28 -5.65
CA SER A 87 14.12 15.40 -6.06
C SER A 87 14.77 14.67 -4.90
N THR A 88 14.63 15.18 -3.68
CA THR A 88 15.22 14.60 -2.47
C THR A 88 14.12 14.28 -1.47
N ARG A 89 14.17 13.07 -0.93
CA ARG A 89 13.22 12.60 0.07
C ARG A 89 13.96 12.21 1.33
N SER A 90 13.46 12.66 2.48
CA SER A 90 13.94 12.25 3.80
C SER A 90 12.86 11.46 4.50
N THR A 91 13.19 10.27 4.99
CA THR A 91 12.27 9.47 5.79
C THR A 91 12.24 10.02 7.21
N LEU A 92 11.07 10.47 7.64
CA LEU A 92 10.86 10.96 8.99
C LEU A 92 10.46 9.84 9.94
N LYS A 93 9.59 8.94 9.49
CA LYS A 93 9.09 7.86 10.32
C LYS A 93 8.58 6.71 9.46
N THR A 94 8.84 5.49 9.93
CA THR A 94 8.27 4.27 9.35
C THR A 94 7.67 3.46 10.48
N GLU A 95 6.36 3.15 10.38
CA GLU A 95 5.64 2.32 11.34
C GLU A 95 5.16 1.07 10.63
N LEU A 96 5.81 -0.06 10.90
CA LEU A 96 5.46 -1.33 10.24
C LEU A 96 4.04 -1.79 10.59
N ASN A 97 3.65 -1.64 11.86
CA ASN A 97 2.32 -2.04 12.31
C ASN A 97 2.00 -3.49 11.90
N VAL A 98 0.85 -3.75 11.26
CA VAL A 98 0.48 -5.11 10.87
C VAL A 98 1.47 -5.74 9.89
N LEU A 99 2.19 -4.95 9.10
CA LEU A 99 3.17 -5.47 8.15
C LEU A 99 4.33 -6.19 8.85
N GLY A 100 4.69 -5.75 10.05
CA GLY A 100 5.82 -6.32 10.79
C GLY A 100 5.66 -7.79 11.16
N ASN A 101 4.42 -8.28 11.29
CA ASN A 101 4.12 -9.65 11.65
C ASN A 101 3.34 -10.39 10.57
N PHE A 102 3.33 -9.85 9.36
CA PHE A 102 2.54 -10.42 8.27
C PHE A 102 3.11 -11.76 7.82
N GLN A 103 2.25 -12.78 7.81
CA GLN A 103 2.56 -14.09 7.25
C GLN A 103 1.63 -14.29 6.05
N PRO A 104 2.12 -14.03 4.85
CA PRO A 104 1.27 -14.06 3.66
C PRO A 104 0.78 -15.46 3.35
N VAL A 105 -0.49 -15.56 2.95
CA VAL A 105 -1.05 -16.76 2.38
C VAL A 105 -1.36 -16.46 0.92
N VAL A 106 -0.82 -17.27 0.01
CA VAL A 106 -1.03 -17.08 -1.42
C VAL A 106 -2.23 -17.94 -1.83
N PRO A 107 -3.37 -17.32 -2.18
CA PRO A 107 -4.51 -18.10 -2.69
C PRO A 107 -4.10 -18.89 -3.93
N GLU A 108 -4.69 -20.07 -4.09
CA GLU A 108 -4.32 -20.99 -5.16
C GLU A 108 -4.36 -20.31 -6.54
N LYS A 109 -5.38 -19.54 -6.82
CA LYS A 109 -5.51 -18.88 -8.13
C LYS A 109 -4.47 -17.77 -8.37
N LEU A 110 -3.76 -17.32 -7.33
CA LEU A 110 -2.72 -16.30 -7.44
C LEU A 110 -1.30 -16.89 -7.44
N GLN A 111 -1.20 -18.19 -7.39
CA GLN A 111 0.10 -18.87 -7.44
C GLN A 111 0.69 -18.90 -8.86
#